data_981bb3e85370c7a0d2bab56731e17b87
#
_entry.id   981bb3e85370c7a0d2bab56731e17b87
#
_cell.length_a   1.000
_cell.length_b   1.000
_cell.length_c   1.000
_cell.angle_alpha   90.00
_cell.angle_beta   90.00
_cell.angle_gamma   90.00
#
_symmetry.space_group_name_H-M   'P 1'
#
loop_
_entity.id
_entity.type
_entity.pdbx_description
1 polymer ?
#
loop_
_entity_poly.entity_id
_entity_poly.type
_entity_poly.pdbx_seq_one_letter_code
_entity_poly.pdbx_strand_id
1 'polypeptide(L)'
;MSKQLDLYDIQGNICKGYGRYGYPKARYCFLRFDDPKQGRLFLLDLIKDITTAEAWEAKEDSPNKPPCTTNIGFTYSGLEALAIPQRSLKGFPVDFTAGMKARSHILGDTGCNSPENWDEIWHGGRVHAWLSIYARDSNMLESRF
;
A
#
# COMPACT_ATOMS: atom_id res chain seq x y z
N MET A 1 -8.68 22.96 20.32
CA MET A 1 -8.29 23.22 18.91
C MET A 1 -8.15 21.90 18.22
N SER A 2 -9.02 21.58 17.23
CA SER A 2 -8.85 20.38 16.39
C SER A 2 -7.58 20.56 15.56
N LYS A 3 -6.63 19.65 15.68
CA LYS A 3 -5.45 19.63 14.82
C LYS A 3 -5.94 19.40 13.39
N GLN A 4 -5.74 20.36 12.50
CA GLN A 4 -6.06 20.19 11.09
C GLN A 4 -5.11 19.13 10.53
N LEU A 5 -5.65 18.11 9.84
CA LEU A 5 -4.84 17.06 9.20
C LEU A 5 -4.14 17.65 7.99
N ASP A 6 -2.87 17.31 7.85
CA ASP A 6 -2.09 17.60 6.64
C ASP A 6 -2.41 16.53 5.56
N LEU A 7 -3.30 16.89 4.64
CA LEU A 7 -3.74 15.97 3.59
C LEU A 7 -2.67 15.69 2.54
N TYR A 8 -1.60 16.50 2.48
CA TYR A 8 -0.44 16.24 1.62
C TYR A 8 0.45 15.13 2.17
N ASP A 9 0.42 14.89 3.48
CA ASP A 9 1.21 13.85 4.15
C ASP A 9 0.41 12.56 4.40
N ILE A 10 -0.78 12.45 3.83
CA ILE A 10 -1.65 11.28 3.94
C ILE A 10 -1.86 10.68 2.56
N GLN A 11 -1.67 9.37 2.40
CA GLN A 11 -1.99 8.69 1.15
C GLN A 11 -3.49 8.72 0.87
N GLY A 12 -3.84 9.01 -0.38
CA GLY A 12 -5.21 9.29 -0.77
C GLY A 12 -6.17 8.11 -0.64
N ASN A 13 -5.70 6.88 -0.76
CA ASN A 13 -6.52 5.67 -0.57
C ASN A 13 -7.04 5.50 0.86
N ILE A 14 -6.48 6.20 1.85
CA ILE A 14 -7.02 6.25 3.21
C ILE A 14 -8.37 6.99 3.24
N CYS A 15 -8.53 8.00 2.40
CA CYS A 15 -9.71 8.89 2.39
C CYS A 15 -10.67 8.63 1.22
N LYS A 16 -10.21 7.96 0.15
CA LYS A 16 -10.95 7.85 -1.12
C LYS A 16 -10.91 6.42 -1.67
N GLY A 17 -12.07 5.93 -2.08
CA GLY A 17 -12.19 4.68 -2.83
C GLY A 17 -12.11 4.95 -4.35
N TYR A 18 -10.93 4.91 -4.92
CA TYR A 18 -10.67 5.37 -6.28
C TYR A 18 -11.54 4.77 -7.38
N GLY A 19 -11.94 3.51 -7.28
CA GLY A 19 -12.86 2.89 -8.23
C GLY A 19 -14.19 3.62 -8.37
N ARG A 20 -14.64 4.31 -7.30
CA ARG A 20 -15.87 5.15 -7.31
C ARG A 20 -15.64 6.55 -7.87
N TYR A 21 -14.39 6.95 -8.04
CA TYR A 21 -14.00 8.30 -8.47
C TYR A 21 -13.49 8.34 -9.93
N GLY A 22 -13.95 7.41 -10.77
CA GLY A 22 -13.64 7.38 -12.19
C GLY A 22 -12.29 6.73 -12.54
N TYR A 23 -11.84 5.77 -11.73
CA TYR A 23 -10.66 4.94 -12.01
C TYR A 23 -11.07 3.46 -12.06
N PRO A 24 -11.69 3.01 -13.17
CA PRO A 24 -12.25 1.66 -13.26
C PRO A 24 -11.20 0.57 -13.48
N LYS A 25 -9.96 0.93 -13.79
CA LYS A 25 -8.86 -0.01 -13.98
C LYS A 25 -7.95 0.00 -12.77
N ALA A 26 -7.50 -1.18 -12.34
CA ALA A 26 -6.61 -1.31 -11.21
C ALA A 26 -5.56 -2.39 -11.46
N ARG A 27 -4.37 -2.18 -10.90
CA ARG A 27 -3.30 -3.17 -10.79
C ARG A 27 -2.77 -3.19 -9.37
N TYR A 28 -2.63 -4.39 -8.84
CA TYR A 28 -2.05 -4.62 -7.52
C TYR A 28 -0.76 -5.40 -7.69
N CYS A 29 0.31 -4.87 -7.13
CA CYS A 29 1.62 -5.51 -7.15
C CYS A 29 2.05 -5.84 -5.74
N PHE A 30 2.38 -7.11 -5.51
CA PHE A 30 3.00 -7.55 -4.27
C PHE A 30 4.51 -7.53 -4.45
N LEU A 31 5.18 -6.72 -3.64
CA LEU A 31 6.60 -6.44 -3.78
C LEU A 31 7.40 -7.17 -2.72
N ARG A 32 8.62 -7.58 -3.10
CA ARG A 32 9.63 -8.12 -2.21
C ARG A 32 10.92 -7.30 -2.35
N PHE A 33 11.54 -6.98 -1.25
CA PHE A 33 12.82 -6.27 -1.19
C PHE A 33 13.90 -7.27 -0.76
N ASP A 34 14.77 -7.66 -1.68
CA ASP A 34 15.89 -8.59 -1.39
C ASP A 34 17.15 -7.81 -0.97
N ASP A 35 17.26 -6.55 -1.35
CA ASP A 35 18.32 -5.64 -0.94
C ASP A 35 17.73 -4.35 -0.35
N PRO A 36 18.05 -4.02 0.92
CA PRO A 36 17.47 -2.86 1.58
C PRO A 36 17.86 -1.52 0.92
N LYS A 37 19.05 -1.43 0.32
CA LYS A 37 19.51 -0.20 -0.34
C LYS A 37 18.72 0.02 -1.63
N GLN A 38 18.58 -1.02 -2.44
CA GLN A 38 17.80 -0.94 -3.69
C GLN A 38 16.32 -0.69 -3.40
N GLY A 39 15.76 -1.35 -2.38
CA GLY A 39 14.39 -1.10 -1.94
C GLY A 39 14.15 0.36 -1.56
N ARG A 40 15.06 0.96 -0.80
CA ARG A 40 14.95 2.40 -0.46
C ARG A 40 15.11 3.33 -1.65
N LEU A 41 16.00 3.02 -2.61
CA LEU A 41 16.14 3.80 -3.84
C LEU A 41 14.87 3.74 -4.69
N PHE A 42 14.28 2.56 -4.84
CA PHE A 42 12.98 2.40 -5.48
C PHE A 42 11.89 3.25 -4.81
N LEU A 43 11.83 3.26 -3.48
CA LEU A 43 10.84 4.06 -2.76
C LEU A 43 11.09 5.57 -2.90
N LEU A 44 12.34 6.02 -2.95
CA LEU A 44 12.69 7.43 -3.19
C LEU A 44 12.22 7.89 -4.58
N ASP A 45 12.23 7.01 -5.55
CA ASP A 45 11.69 7.32 -6.87
C ASP A 45 10.17 7.27 -6.88
N LEU A 46 9.59 6.23 -6.29
CA LEU A 46 8.13 6.02 -6.21
C LEU A 46 7.41 7.15 -5.45
N ILE A 47 8.03 7.78 -4.46
CA ILE A 47 7.38 8.80 -3.61
C ILE A 47 6.86 9.98 -4.42
N LYS A 48 7.47 10.30 -5.55
CA LYS A 48 7.05 11.38 -6.47
C LYS A 48 5.69 11.11 -7.10
N ASP A 49 5.31 9.84 -7.15
CA ASP A 49 4.11 9.33 -7.80
C ASP A 49 3.00 8.97 -6.82
N ILE A 50 3.29 9.00 -5.52
CA ILE A 50 2.30 8.69 -4.49
C ILE A 50 1.20 9.74 -4.50
N THR A 51 -0.03 9.25 -4.67
CA THR A 51 -1.21 10.11 -4.63
C THR A 51 -1.59 10.39 -3.19
N THR A 52 -1.66 11.67 -2.84
CA THR A 52 -2.04 12.13 -1.49
C THR A 52 -3.56 12.29 -1.34
N ALA A 53 -4.00 12.52 -0.10
CA ALA A 53 -5.40 12.78 0.22
C ALA A 53 -5.86 14.19 -0.16
N GLU A 54 -4.97 15.02 -0.72
CA GLU A 54 -5.32 16.34 -1.22
C GLU A 54 -6.57 16.30 -2.10
N ALA A 55 -7.42 17.30 -1.96
CA ALA A 55 -8.65 17.35 -2.71
C ALA A 55 -8.41 17.75 -4.17
N TRP A 56 -8.97 16.99 -5.09
CA TRP A 56 -9.21 17.46 -6.45
C TRP A 56 -10.70 17.51 -6.73
N GLU A 57 -11.11 18.30 -7.71
CA GLU A 57 -12.52 18.38 -8.10
C GLU A 57 -13.01 17.01 -8.62
N ALA A 58 -14.23 16.64 -8.22
CA ALA A 58 -14.84 15.35 -8.60
C ALA A 58 -15.21 15.26 -10.09
N LYS A 59 -15.15 16.36 -10.83
CA LYS A 59 -15.46 16.39 -12.26
C LYS A 59 -14.45 15.56 -13.05
N GLU A 60 -14.94 14.80 -14.01
CA GLU A 60 -14.15 13.84 -14.79
C GLU A 60 -12.98 14.52 -15.54
N ASP A 61 -13.15 15.76 -15.97
CA ASP A 61 -12.18 16.57 -16.71
C ASP A 61 -11.48 17.63 -15.85
N SER A 62 -11.47 17.49 -14.53
CA SER A 62 -10.75 18.43 -13.68
C SER A 62 -9.25 18.41 -14.02
N PRO A 63 -8.63 19.57 -14.29
CA PRO A 63 -7.21 19.65 -14.64
C PRO A 63 -6.30 19.14 -13.52
N ASN A 64 -6.78 19.11 -12.29
CA ASN A 64 -6.04 18.66 -11.12
C ASN A 64 -6.25 17.16 -10.81
N LYS A 65 -7.14 16.46 -11.52
CA LYS A 65 -7.39 15.04 -11.31
C LYS A 65 -6.31 14.22 -12.01
N PRO A 66 -5.47 13.46 -11.28
CA PRO A 66 -4.37 12.71 -11.89
C PRO A 66 -4.92 11.63 -12.85
N PRO A 67 -4.18 11.27 -13.91
CA PRO A 67 -4.58 10.19 -14.83
C PRO A 67 -4.56 8.82 -14.16
N CYS A 68 -3.63 8.64 -13.23
CA CYS A 68 -3.49 7.45 -12.39
C CYS A 68 -3.32 7.85 -10.93
N THR A 69 -3.69 6.96 -10.02
CA THR A 69 -3.38 7.09 -8.60
C THR A 69 -2.48 5.95 -8.18
N THR A 70 -1.51 6.23 -7.32
CA THR A 70 -0.52 5.27 -6.83
C THR A 70 -0.44 5.35 -5.32
N ASN A 71 -0.59 4.20 -4.64
CA ASN A 71 -0.45 4.12 -3.19
C ASN A 71 0.27 2.83 -2.79
N ILE A 72 0.96 2.86 -1.66
CA ILE A 72 1.75 1.73 -1.17
C ILE A 72 1.47 1.47 0.31
N GLY A 73 1.33 0.20 0.68
CA GLY A 73 1.28 -0.27 2.06
C GLY A 73 2.44 -1.24 2.33
N PHE A 74 2.91 -1.30 3.56
CA PHE A 74 3.99 -2.18 3.97
C PHE A 74 3.52 -3.21 4.98
N THR A 75 4.07 -4.40 4.90
CA THR A 75 4.03 -5.37 5.99
C THR A 75 5.13 -5.04 7.01
N TYR A 76 5.03 -5.58 8.22
CA TYR A 76 6.10 -5.43 9.20
C TYR A 76 7.42 -6.04 8.70
N SER A 77 7.38 -7.24 8.11
CA SER A 77 8.55 -7.87 7.48
C SER A 77 9.15 -7.02 6.35
N GLY A 78 8.31 -6.27 5.62
CA GLY A 78 8.77 -5.32 4.61
C GLY A 78 9.56 -4.15 5.19
N LEU A 79 9.11 -3.62 6.33
CA LEU A 79 9.86 -2.57 7.03
C LEU A 79 11.19 -3.08 7.57
N GLU A 80 11.25 -4.33 8.05
CA GLU A 80 12.49 -4.99 8.46
C GLU A 80 13.43 -5.20 7.26
N ALA A 81 12.91 -5.69 6.12
CA ALA A 81 13.67 -5.89 4.90
C ALA A 81 14.26 -4.59 4.34
N LEU A 82 13.61 -3.47 4.57
CA LEU A 82 14.11 -2.12 4.24
C LEU A 82 15.14 -1.59 5.25
N ALA A 83 15.47 -2.36 6.27
CA ALA A 83 16.36 -1.98 7.37
C ALA A 83 15.92 -0.69 8.07
N ILE A 84 14.61 -0.56 8.33
CA ILE A 84 14.09 0.54 9.15
C ILE A 84 14.65 0.41 10.58
N PRO A 85 15.11 1.51 11.20
CA PRO A 85 15.72 1.46 12.52
C PRO A 85 14.80 0.83 13.57
N GLN A 86 15.34 -0.05 14.42
CA GLN A 86 14.62 -0.76 15.47
C GLN A 86 13.84 0.17 16.42
N ARG A 87 14.36 1.37 16.67
CA ARG A 87 13.65 2.40 17.46
C ARG A 87 12.29 2.78 16.87
N SER A 88 12.20 2.81 15.52
CA SER A 88 10.95 3.10 14.81
C SER A 88 10.05 1.87 14.77
N LEU A 89 10.61 0.68 14.54
CA LEU A 89 9.85 -0.58 14.49
C LEU A 89 9.18 -0.91 15.83
N LYS A 90 9.83 -0.63 16.95
CA LYS A 90 9.26 -0.82 18.30
C LYS A 90 8.03 0.07 18.61
N GLY A 91 7.80 1.11 17.83
CA GLY A 91 6.65 1.99 17.98
C GLY A 91 5.35 1.44 17.37
N PHE A 92 5.40 0.38 16.57
CA PHE A 92 4.20 -0.19 15.97
C PHE A 92 3.39 -1.05 16.95
N PRO A 93 2.04 -1.05 16.82
CA PRO A 93 1.18 -1.91 17.62
C PRO A 93 1.51 -3.40 17.45
N VAL A 94 1.31 -4.18 18.50
CA VAL A 94 1.55 -5.63 18.51
C VAL A 94 0.76 -6.35 17.40
N ASP A 95 -0.44 -5.88 17.10
CA ASP A 95 -1.29 -6.44 16.05
C ASP A 95 -0.65 -6.35 14.67
N PHE A 96 0.02 -5.24 14.38
CA PHE A 96 0.74 -5.07 13.13
C PHE A 96 2.04 -5.88 13.09
N THR A 97 2.79 -5.88 14.20
CA THR A 97 4.08 -6.60 14.27
C THR A 97 3.91 -8.12 14.25
N ALA A 98 2.85 -8.65 14.87
CA ALA A 98 2.53 -10.08 14.88
C ALA A 98 2.08 -10.59 13.49
N GLY A 99 1.41 -9.74 12.73
CA GLY A 99 0.87 -10.09 11.42
C GLY A 99 -0.32 -11.05 11.46
N MET A 100 -0.90 -11.32 10.31
CA MET A 100 -2.14 -12.09 10.19
C MET A 100 -1.98 -13.56 10.59
N LYS A 101 -0.87 -14.20 10.22
CA LYS A 101 -0.64 -15.63 10.52
C LYS A 101 -0.68 -15.92 12.04
N ALA A 102 0.01 -15.12 12.84
CA ALA A 102 0.03 -15.29 14.28
C ALA A 102 -1.31 -14.97 14.95
N ARG A 103 -2.15 -14.22 14.26
CA ARG A 103 -3.48 -13.78 14.74
C ARG A 103 -4.63 -14.54 14.07
N SER A 104 -4.36 -15.58 13.32
CA SER A 104 -5.36 -16.33 12.53
C SER A 104 -6.59 -16.74 13.34
N HIS A 105 -6.39 -17.17 14.57
CA HIS A 105 -7.47 -17.56 15.48
C HIS A 105 -8.42 -16.39 15.85
N ILE A 106 -7.87 -15.17 15.99
CA ILE A 106 -8.65 -13.94 16.26
C ILE A 106 -9.38 -13.48 15.00
N LEU A 107 -8.73 -13.65 13.82
CA LEU A 107 -9.27 -13.24 12.53
C LEU A 107 -10.30 -14.24 11.97
N GLY A 108 -10.43 -15.42 12.57
CA GLY A 108 -11.32 -16.48 12.10
C GLY A 108 -10.74 -17.30 10.95
N ASP A 109 -9.43 -17.22 10.71
CA ASP A 109 -8.72 -17.99 9.68
C ASP A 109 -8.45 -19.41 10.20
N THR A 110 -9.51 -20.24 10.22
CA THR A 110 -9.51 -21.62 10.73
C THR A 110 -10.04 -22.60 9.70
N GLY A 111 -9.80 -23.89 9.90
CA GLY A 111 -10.26 -24.96 9.00
C GLY A 111 -9.71 -24.78 7.59
N CYS A 112 -10.56 -24.69 6.57
CA CYS A 112 -10.13 -24.51 5.18
C CYS A 112 -9.44 -23.15 4.92
N ASN A 113 -9.69 -22.14 5.76
CA ASN A 113 -9.08 -20.82 5.68
C ASN A 113 -7.81 -20.67 6.56
N SER A 114 -7.39 -21.75 7.23
CA SER A 114 -6.20 -21.67 8.09
C SER A 114 -4.93 -21.32 7.30
N PRO A 115 -3.94 -20.70 7.95
CA PRO A 115 -2.72 -20.22 7.30
C PRO A 115 -1.95 -21.28 6.51
N GLU A 116 -2.10 -22.54 6.83
CA GLU A 116 -1.49 -23.67 6.10
C GLU A 116 -2.06 -23.84 4.70
N ASN A 117 -3.30 -23.38 4.49
CA ASN A 117 -4.04 -23.49 3.22
C ASN A 117 -3.97 -22.20 2.38
N TRP A 118 -3.27 -21.17 2.85
CA TRP A 118 -3.09 -19.94 2.05
C TRP A 118 -2.19 -20.21 0.84
N ASP A 119 -2.35 -19.42 -0.20
CA ASP A 119 -1.45 -19.45 -1.36
C ASP A 119 0.01 -19.21 -0.92
N GLU A 120 0.93 -19.86 -1.61
CA GLU A 120 2.35 -19.87 -1.25
C GLU A 120 2.96 -18.47 -1.09
N ILE A 121 2.48 -17.49 -1.86
CA ILE A 121 2.96 -16.10 -1.78
C ILE A 121 2.79 -15.48 -0.38
N TRP A 122 1.78 -15.93 0.37
CA TRP A 122 1.48 -15.41 1.72
C TRP A 122 2.28 -16.07 2.83
N HIS A 123 3.05 -17.12 2.50
CA HIS A 123 3.86 -17.82 3.47
C HIS A 123 5.23 -17.14 3.67
N GLY A 124 5.75 -17.25 4.89
CA GLY A 124 7.13 -16.90 5.20
C GLY A 124 7.48 -15.40 5.07
N GLY A 125 6.50 -14.52 5.14
CA GLY A 125 6.77 -13.07 5.08
C GLY A 125 7.34 -12.60 3.74
N ARG A 126 7.01 -13.27 2.64
CA ARG A 126 7.53 -12.96 1.30
C ARG A 126 6.99 -11.66 0.72
N VAL A 127 5.79 -11.24 1.11
CA VAL A 127 5.21 -9.98 0.68
C VAL A 127 5.67 -8.87 1.62
N HIS A 128 6.47 -7.95 1.11
CA HIS A 128 7.03 -6.83 1.86
C HIS A 128 6.21 -5.55 1.69
N ALA A 129 5.62 -5.35 0.50
CA ALA A 129 4.74 -4.22 0.25
C ALA A 129 3.64 -4.58 -0.75
N TRP A 130 2.55 -3.82 -0.68
CA TRP A 130 1.46 -3.84 -1.63
C TRP A 130 1.37 -2.48 -2.30
N LEU A 131 1.63 -2.45 -3.60
CA LEU A 131 1.47 -1.27 -4.45
C LEU A 131 0.13 -1.37 -5.17
N SER A 132 -0.69 -0.34 -5.06
CA SER A 132 -1.96 -0.22 -5.77
C SER A 132 -1.92 0.94 -6.75
N ILE A 133 -2.26 0.67 -8.00
CA ILE A 133 -2.37 1.66 -9.07
C ILE A 133 -3.78 1.59 -9.61
N TYR A 134 -4.44 2.74 -9.68
CA TYR A 134 -5.73 2.88 -10.34
C TYR A 134 -5.61 3.85 -11.51
N ALA A 135 -6.29 3.58 -12.62
CA ALA A 135 -6.24 4.39 -13.81
C ALA A 135 -7.62 4.57 -14.45
N ARG A 136 -7.77 5.64 -15.23
CA ARG A 136 -9.01 5.91 -15.99
C ARG A 136 -9.24 4.88 -17.10
N ASP A 137 -8.17 4.41 -17.73
CA ASP A 137 -8.21 3.42 -18.80
C ASP A 137 -6.98 2.49 -18.76
N SER A 138 -7.00 1.48 -19.63
CA SER A 138 -5.94 0.47 -19.70
C SER A 138 -4.62 1.03 -20.22
N ASN A 139 -4.63 2.00 -21.15
CA ASN A 139 -3.40 2.57 -21.70
C ASN A 139 -2.65 3.37 -20.65
N MET A 140 -3.39 4.15 -19.85
CA MET A 140 -2.81 4.87 -18.70
C MET A 140 -2.25 3.92 -17.66
N LEU A 141 -2.91 2.78 -17.42
CA LEU A 141 -2.44 1.77 -16.49
C LEU A 141 -1.13 1.14 -16.98
N GLU A 142 -1.05 0.77 -18.25
CA GLU A 142 0.16 0.17 -18.85
C GLU A 142 1.32 1.16 -18.92
N SER A 143 1.07 2.43 -19.20
CA SER A 143 2.13 3.46 -19.27
C SER A 143 2.82 3.73 -17.93
N ARG A 144 2.24 3.21 -16.83
CA ARG A 144 2.75 3.38 -15.48
C ARG A 144 3.75 2.29 -15.07
N PHE A 145 3.93 1.27 -15.89
CA PHE A 145 4.85 0.14 -15.75
C PHE A 145 5.96 0.19 -16.77
#